data_c84dcc0e192c7bb7d54216d8612c83bd
#
_entry.id   c84dcc0e192c7bb7d54216d8612c83bd
#
_cell.length_a   1.000
_cell.length_b   1.000
_cell.length_c   1.000
_cell.angle_alpha   90.00
_cell.angle_beta   90.00
_cell.angle_gamma   90.00
#
_symmetry.space_group_name_H-M   'P 1'
#
loop_
_entity.id
_entity.type
_entity.pdbx_description
1 polymer ?
#
loop_
_entity_poly.entity_id
_entity_poly.type
_entity_poly.pdbx_seq_one_letter_code
_entity_poly.pdbx_strand_id
1 'polypeptide(L)'
;MFNKKKKKKIFIFFEAALALSICCFAARMIKAHASSTDSADSLPNKFISIFSETFSDNSSSDGSPSDNTTDVTPEATPEPTIPAALDGTVTESHTTSATTSAVSIEWTPVEDAEGYSLTLTYNNNTTTIETTENTYNITDLSPATVISYHLSFYKTILGQKVYSSPSAEFSTSSSVTKVTGLTLTDRTSPLEDNGQVTLSWDAMSNALYNVYYKQKNASDYTLAGTATTNSLVISQLKASENYDFYVQAYCLSPDNVGEASDVISVTTLPYTVYGFSADSETETQIDLSWDENTSGNYYKIYRSVNDGPAEFLLQTEQTSYSDTNLEPGTVCSYQISVVNTTTGLESTLTSV
;
A
#
# COMPACT_ATOMS: atom_id res chain seq x y z
N MET A 1 -7.86 33.19 -31.44
CA MET A 1 -7.74 33.74 -30.07
C MET A 1 -8.51 32.82 -29.12
N PHE A 2 -7.96 31.64 -28.84
CA PHE A 2 -8.63 30.57 -28.08
C PHE A 2 -8.16 30.55 -26.62
N ASN A 3 -9.11 30.37 -25.77
CA ASN A 3 -9.21 30.70 -24.35
C ASN A 3 -8.24 29.89 -23.46
N LYS A 4 -7.13 30.48 -23.03
CA LYS A 4 -6.13 29.96 -22.09
C LYS A 4 -6.66 29.67 -20.66
N LYS A 5 -7.94 29.93 -20.37
CA LYS A 5 -8.49 29.78 -18.99
C LYS A 5 -9.00 28.36 -18.64
N LYS A 6 -9.23 27.48 -19.62
CA LYS A 6 -9.71 26.12 -19.34
C LYS A 6 -8.60 25.11 -18.97
N LYS A 7 -7.35 25.34 -19.40
CA LYS A 7 -6.23 24.42 -19.07
C LYS A 7 -5.74 24.50 -17.62
N LYS A 8 -5.99 25.63 -16.94
CA LYS A 8 -5.51 25.82 -15.54
C LYS A 8 -6.37 25.11 -14.47
N LYS A 9 -7.63 24.78 -14.77
CA LYS A 9 -8.53 24.12 -13.78
C LYS A 9 -8.35 22.61 -13.69
N ILE A 10 -7.89 21.96 -14.75
CA ILE A 10 -7.66 20.48 -14.76
C ILE A 10 -6.34 20.14 -14.06
N PHE A 11 -5.31 21.00 -14.19
CA PHE A 11 -4.02 20.79 -13.52
C PHE A 11 -4.09 20.92 -11.99
N ILE A 12 -4.97 21.80 -11.47
CA ILE A 12 -5.12 22.00 -10.03
C ILE A 12 -5.83 20.81 -9.33
N PHE A 13 -6.68 20.07 -10.03
CA PHE A 13 -7.33 18.88 -9.46
C PHE A 13 -6.39 17.68 -9.37
N PHE A 14 -5.40 17.56 -10.25
CA PHE A 14 -4.41 16.48 -10.19
C PHE A 14 -3.36 16.71 -9.10
N GLU A 15 -2.93 17.94 -8.89
CA GLU A 15 -2.01 18.27 -7.79
C GLU A 15 -2.67 18.14 -6.40
N ALA A 16 -3.97 18.43 -6.28
CA ALA A 16 -4.69 18.28 -5.02
C ALA A 16 -4.89 16.81 -4.61
N ALA A 17 -5.09 15.88 -5.55
CA ALA A 17 -5.21 14.46 -5.26
C ALA A 17 -3.85 13.83 -4.89
N LEU A 18 -2.76 14.28 -5.53
CA LEU A 18 -1.40 13.84 -5.21
C LEU A 18 -0.94 14.40 -3.86
N ALA A 19 -1.28 15.65 -3.53
CA ALA A 19 -0.96 16.28 -2.25
C ALA A 19 -1.72 15.63 -1.08
N LEU A 20 -2.96 15.16 -1.25
CA LEU A 20 -3.69 14.46 -0.20
C LEU A 20 -3.12 13.06 0.09
N SER A 21 -2.62 12.36 -0.93
CA SER A 21 -1.96 11.07 -0.76
C SER A 21 -0.62 11.20 -0.04
N ILE A 22 0.16 12.24 -0.35
CA ILE A 22 1.45 12.53 0.29
C ILE A 22 1.24 13.03 1.73
N CYS A 23 0.21 13.82 2.02
CA CYS A 23 -0.11 14.26 3.39
C CYS A 23 -0.54 13.11 4.31
N CYS A 24 -1.28 12.11 3.81
CA CYS A 24 -1.63 10.94 4.61
C CYS A 24 -0.40 10.04 4.91
N PHE A 25 0.57 9.98 4.00
CA PHE A 25 1.82 9.24 4.21
C PHE A 25 2.77 10.00 5.16
N ALA A 26 2.86 11.32 5.02
CA ALA A 26 3.66 12.18 5.91
C ALA A 26 3.09 12.25 7.33
N ALA A 27 1.75 12.26 7.50
CA ALA A 27 1.12 12.26 8.81
C ALA A 27 1.31 10.92 9.56
N ARG A 28 1.45 9.79 8.87
CA ARG A 28 1.82 8.51 9.48
C ARG A 28 3.32 8.44 9.83
N MET A 29 4.20 9.01 9.01
CA MET A 29 5.64 9.10 9.31
C MET A 29 5.94 10.07 10.47
N ILE A 30 5.23 11.19 10.57
CA ILE A 30 5.41 12.17 11.65
C ILE A 30 4.92 11.59 12.99
N LYS A 31 3.90 10.72 13.00
CA LYS A 31 3.46 10.04 14.22
C LYS A 31 4.42 8.92 14.69
N ALA A 32 5.16 8.32 13.76
CA ALA A 32 6.22 7.35 14.08
C ALA A 32 7.53 8.02 14.50
N HIS A 33 7.80 9.28 14.07
CA HIS A 33 9.01 10.01 14.43
C HIS A 33 8.86 10.87 15.71
N ALA A 34 7.62 11.26 16.06
CA ALA A 34 7.35 12.02 17.30
C ALA A 34 7.41 11.17 18.57
N SER A 35 7.55 9.85 18.47
CA SER A 35 7.73 8.97 19.62
C SER A 35 9.21 8.64 19.93
N SER A 36 10.17 9.16 19.17
CA SER A 36 11.59 8.84 19.34
C SER A 36 12.54 10.02 19.57
N THR A 37 12.02 11.25 19.70
CA THR A 37 12.87 12.42 20.02
C THR A 37 12.16 13.34 21.01
N ASP A 38 12.06 12.90 22.24
CA ASP A 38 11.90 13.81 23.37
C ASP A 38 12.73 13.25 24.54
N SER A 39 13.99 13.62 24.55
CA SER A 39 14.80 13.63 25.77
C SER A 39 15.58 14.94 25.82
N ALA A 40 15.43 15.61 26.97
CA ALA A 40 16.17 16.76 27.45
C ALA A 40 15.77 18.14 26.89
N ASP A 41 14.86 18.82 27.55
CA ASP A 41 15.10 20.03 28.32
C ASP A 41 13.77 20.68 28.75
N SER A 42 13.63 20.87 30.01
CA SER A 42 12.65 21.68 30.78
C SER A 42 11.67 20.90 31.67
N LEU A 43 12.19 20.39 32.78
CA LEU A 43 11.34 20.19 33.95
C LEU A 43 11.53 21.36 34.92
N PRO A 44 10.43 22.01 35.33
CA PRO A 44 10.54 23.04 36.38
C PRO A 44 10.86 22.38 37.74
N ASN A 45 11.88 22.92 38.38
CA ASN A 45 12.25 22.69 39.80
C ASN A 45 11.04 22.79 40.73
N LYS A 46 10.46 21.67 41.11
CA LYS A 46 9.53 21.66 42.25
C LYS A 46 9.33 20.27 42.86
N PHE A 47 10.40 19.55 43.18
CA PHE A 47 10.33 18.37 44.06
C PHE A 47 11.71 18.08 44.70
N ILE A 48 12.35 19.10 45.31
CA ILE A 48 13.43 18.90 46.27
C ILE A 48 13.15 19.82 47.46
N SER A 49 12.26 19.41 48.35
CA SER A 49 12.18 19.97 49.69
C SER A 49 11.33 19.09 50.61
N ILE A 50 11.73 17.87 50.83
CA ILE A 50 11.28 17.09 52.01
C ILE A 50 12.40 16.13 52.36
N PHE A 51 13.55 16.61 52.76
CA PHE A 51 14.55 15.87 53.58
C PHE A 51 15.75 16.80 53.90
N SER A 52 15.47 17.85 54.66
CA SER A 52 16.53 18.56 55.41
C SER A 52 15.90 19.47 56.44
N GLU A 53 15.60 18.91 57.58
CA GLU A 53 15.45 19.52 58.88
C GLU A 53 15.34 18.31 59.80
N THR A 54 16.35 17.99 60.58
CA THR A 54 16.65 18.60 61.82
C THR A 54 17.98 18.09 62.34
N PHE A 55 19.00 18.92 62.32
CA PHE A 55 20.08 18.90 63.35
C PHE A 55 20.38 20.36 63.73
N SER A 56 19.80 20.82 64.75
CA SER A 56 20.35 21.99 65.46
C SER A 56 20.64 21.58 66.91
N ASP A 57 21.92 21.68 67.20
CA ASP A 57 22.46 21.65 68.55
C ASP A 57 21.69 22.58 69.46
N ASN A 58 21.42 22.08 70.65
CA ASN A 58 21.47 22.98 71.81
C ASN A 58 21.88 22.22 73.07
N SER A 59 23.08 22.59 73.56
CA SER A 59 23.66 22.20 74.78
C SER A 59 22.95 22.87 75.96
N SER A 60 22.66 22.14 77.05
CA SER A 60 23.06 22.46 78.40
C SER A 60 22.56 21.45 79.44
N SER A 61 23.49 20.94 80.10
CA SER A 61 23.66 20.57 81.59
C SER A 61 22.39 20.17 82.38
N ASP A 62 22.49 19.02 82.97
CA ASP A 62 22.62 18.75 84.39
C ASP A 62 21.87 17.49 84.89
N GLY A 63 22.51 16.61 85.60
CA GLY A 63 21.94 15.92 86.77
C GLY A 63 21.53 14.46 86.63
N SER A 64 22.50 13.59 86.96
CA SER A 64 22.38 12.38 87.83
C SER A 64 21.63 11.12 87.32
N PRO A 65 22.08 9.93 87.66
CA PRO A 65 21.90 8.70 86.95
C PRO A 65 20.66 7.94 87.43
N SER A 66 19.89 7.46 86.47
CA SER A 66 18.92 6.41 86.68
C SER A 66 19.08 5.29 85.65
N ASP A 67 19.22 4.13 86.23
CA ASP A 67 19.22 2.80 85.68
C ASP A 67 18.33 2.69 84.40
N ASN A 68 18.94 2.36 83.29
CA ASN A 68 18.18 2.15 82.05
C ASN A 68 18.60 0.84 81.40
N THR A 69 17.93 -0.22 81.79
CA THR A 69 17.86 -1.45 80.98
C THR A 69 17.17 -1.13 79.67
N THR A 70 17.95 -0.92 78.66
CA THR A 70 17.41 -0.81 77.25
C THR A 70 16.90 -2.17 76.80
N ASP A 71 15.57 -2.31 76.86
CA ASP A 71 14.84 -3.34 76.12
C ASP A 71 14.96 -3.02 74.61
N VAL A 72 15.97 -3.63 73.99
CA VAL A 72 16.15 -3.55 72.52
C VAL A 72 15.15 -4.54 71.96
N THR A 73 13.93 -4.07 71.66
CA THR A 73 12.99 -4.81 70.79
C THR A 73 13.68 -5.08 69.45
N PRO A 74 13.91 -6.33 69.07
CA PRO A 74 14.51 -6.60 67.77
C PRO A 74 13.59 -6.00 66.64
N GLU A 75 14.17 -5.09 65.84
CA GLU A 75 13.51 -4.54 64.70
C GLU A 75 13.08 -5.72 63.81
N ALA A 76 11.76 -5.86 63.60
CA ALA A 76 11.21 -6.95 62.82
C ALA A 76 11.79 -6.86 61.40
N THR A 77 12.59 -7.84 61.03
CA THR A 77 13.05 -7.99 59.63
C THR A 77 11.82 -7.99 58.73
N PRO A 78 11.71 -7.07 57.76
CA PRO A 78 10.54 -7.04 56.90
C PRO A 78 10.36 -8.39 56.21
N GLU A 79 9.14 -8.93 56.23
CA GLU A 79 8.83 -10.16 55.54
C GLU A 79 9.09 -9.94 54.02
N PRO A 80 9.71 -10.92 53.36
CA PRO A 80 9.94 -10.82 51.91
C PRO A 80 8.61 -10.68 51.19
N THR A 81 8.45 -9.59 50.43
CA THR A 81 7.24 -9.28 49.66
C THR A 81 7.45 -9.64 48.20
N ILE A 82 6.39 -10.15 47.57
CA ILE A 82 6.38 -10.42 46.10
C ILE A 82 6.15 -9.08 45.42
N PRO A 83 7.02 -8.63 44.49
CA PRO A 83 6.77 -7.41 43.71
C PRO A 83 5.60 -7.58 42.77
N ALA A 84 4.90 -6.50 42.43
CA ALA A 84 3.77 -6.53 41.52
C ALA A 84 4.22 -6.83 40.07
N ALA A 85 5.44 -6.43 39.69
CA ALA A 85 6.07 -6.72 38.41
C ALA A 85 7.58 -6.76 38.56
N LEU A 86 8.27 -7.41 37.62
CA LEU A 86 9.74 -7.36 37.52
C LEU A 86 10.18 -6.10 36.77
N ASP A 87 11.35 -5.59 37.13
CA ASP A 87 11.98 -4.48 36.43
C ASP A 87 12.51 -4.93 35.07
N GLY A 88 12.42 -4.04 34.06
CA GLY A 88 12.90 -4.28 32.70
C GLY A 88 11.83 -4.85 31.78
N THR A 89 12.18 -4.93 30.51
CA THR A 89 11.35 -5.49 29.42
C THR A 89 12.24 -6.16 28.38
N VAL A 90 11.67 -7.00 27.52
CA VAL A 90 12.36 -7.48 26.32
C VAL A 90 12.45 -6.31 25.32
N THR A 91 13.64 -5.95 24.89
CA THR A 91 13.89 -4.75 24.09
C THR A 91 14.01 -5.02 22.59
N GLU A 92 14.41 -6.24 22.21
CA GLU A 92 14.68 -6.59 20.82
C GLU A 92 14.08 -7.97 20.49
N SER A 93 13.45 -8.04 19.33
CA SER A 93 13.00 -9.27 18.70
C SER A 93 13.04 -9.14 17.19
N HIS A 94 13.34 -10.25 16.50
CA HIS A 94 13.42 -10.29 15.05
C HIS A 94 12.91 -11.61 14.49
N THR A 95 12.57 -11.60 13.20
CA THR A 95 12.17 -12.80 12.45
C THR A 95 13.41 -13.52 11.96
N THR A 96 13.56 -14.78 12.31
CA THR A 96 14.69 -15.64 11.85
C THR A 96 14.36 -16.38 10.57
N SER A 97 13.09 -16.72 10.37
CA SER A 97 12.60 -17.33 9.11
C SER A 97 11.11 -17.05 8.93
N ALA A 98 10.69 -16.96 7.68
CA ALA A 98 9.28 -16.88 7.29
C ALA A 98 9.02 -17.76 6.07
N THR A 99 7.95 -18.54 6.13
CA THR A 99 7.38 -19.29 5.02
C THR A 99 5.93 -18.85 4.83
N THR A 100 5.24 -19.39 3.85
CA THR A 100 3.82 -19.10 3.62
C THR A 100 2.89 -19.61 4.71
N SER A 101 3.38 -20.50 5.58
CA SER A 101 2.58 -21.16 6.63
C SER A 101 3.20 -21.09 8.03
N ALA A 102 4.39 -20.52 8.17
CA ALA A 102 5.05 -20.41 9.48
C ALA A 102 6.00 -19.22 9.54
N VAL A 103 6.20 -18.71 10.77
CA VAL A 103 7.16 -17.65 11.08
C VAL A 103 7.90 -18.04 12.35
N SER A 104 9.22 -17.99 12.31
CA SER A 104 10.06 -18.15 13.50
C SER A 104 10.58 -16.80 13.95
N ILE A 105 10.42 -16.51 15.23
CA ILE A 105 10.90 -15.29 15.88
C ILE A 105 11.91 -15.65 16.96
N GLU A 106 12.85 -14.76 17.20
CA GLU A 106 13.84 -14.82 18.26
C GLU A 106 13.94 -13.48 18.93
N TRP A 107 14.26 -13.48 20.23
CA TRP A 107 14.47 -12.25 21.01
C TRP A 107 15.72 -12.35 21.86
N THR A 108 16.22 -11.18 22.26
CA THR A 108 17.39 -11.11 23.11
C THR A 108 17.06 -11.68 24.50
N PRO A 109 17.79 -12.68 24.98
CA PRO A 109 17.58 -13.25 26.30
C PRO A 109 17.76 -12.20 27.39
N VAL A 110 16.88 -12.23 28.37
CA VAL A 110 17.01 -11.41 29.62
C VAL A 110 17.75 -12.22 30.66
N GLU A 111 18.75 -11.60 31.27
CA GLU A 111 19.57 -12.23 32.32
C GLU A 111 18.67 -12.67 33.50
N ASP A 112 18.91 -13.89 34.00
CA ASP A 112 18.13 -14.54 35.04
C ASP A 112 16.63 -14.73 34.77
N ALA A 113 16.13 -14.54 33.57
CA ALA A 113 14.76 -14.91 33.24
C ALA A 113 14.60 -16.45 33.28
N GLU A 114 13.53 -16.94 33.91
CA GLU A 114 13.20 -18.36 33.93
C GLU A 114 12.39 -18.76 32.69
N GLY A 115 11.79 -17.78 32.02
CA GLY A 115 11.05 -17.96 30.79
C GLY A 115 10.31 -16.70 30.38
N TYR A 116 9.50 -16.85 29.33
CA TYR A 116 8.84 -15.75 28.64
C TYR A 116 7.35 -16.05 28.45
N SER A 117 6.56 -14.98 28.47
CA SER A 117 5.16 -14.97 28.07
C SER A 117 5.04 -14.18 26.77
N LEU A 118 4.65 -14.86 25.69
CA LEU A 118 4.47 -14.32 24.35
C LEU A 118 2.98 -14.15 24.06
N THR A 119 2.52 -12.93 23.88
CA THR A 119 1.15 -12.62 23.49
C THR A 119 1.11 -12.28 22.00
N LEU A 120 0.50 -13.16 21.22
CA LEU A 120 0.37 -13.07 19.75
C LEU A 120 -1.02 -12.59 19.37
N THR A 121 -1.10 -11.67 18.40
CA THR A 121 -2.37 -11.21 17.81
C THR A 121 -2.29 -11.31 16.29
N TYR A 122 -3.14 -12.13 15.68
CA TYR A 122 -3.31 -12.24 14.24
C TYR A 122 -4.72 -12.75 13.91
N ASN A 123 -5.25 -12.42 12.74
CA ASN A 123 -6.61 -12.79 12.30
C ASN A 123 -7.68 -12.45 13.35
N ASN A 124 -7.55 -11.31 14.05
CA ASN A 124 -8.41 -10.86 15.15
C ASN A 124 -8.46 -11.81 16.37
N ASN A 125 -7.53 -12.75 16.48
CA ASN A 125 -7.39 -13.62 17.64
C ASN A 125 -6.14 -13.25 18.41
N THR A 126 -6.24 -13.27 19.75
CA THR A 126 -5.10 -13.08 20.65
C THR A 126 -4.89 -14.34 21.46
N THR A 127 -3.65 -14.82 21.49
CA THR A 127 -3.24 -16.01 22.24
C THR A 127 -1.99 -15.69 23.03
N THR A 128 -1.93 -16.15 24.28
CA THR A 128 -0.75 -16.05 25.14
C THR A 128 -0.12 -17.43 25.35
N ILE A 129 1.18 -17.51 25.16
CA ILE A 129 1.97 -18.74 25.21
C ILE A 129 3.14 -18.51 26.16
N GLU A 130 3.46 -19.50 26.96
CA GLU A 130 4.67 -19.49 27.80
C GLU A 130 5.73 -20.41 27.20
N THR A 131 6.99 -19.98 27.24
CA THR A 131 8.16 -20.74 26.79
C THR A 131 9.37 -20.45 27.67
N THR A 132 10.28 -21.40 27.80
CA THR A 132 11.59 -21.21 28.43
C THR A 132 12.68 -20.83 27.42
N GLU A 133 12.39 -21.01 26.14
CA GLU A 133 13.30 -20.65 25.05
C GLU A 133 13.14 -19.18 24.68
N ASN A 134 14.18 -18.59 24.09
CA ASN A 134 14.15 -17.24 23.54
C ASN A 134 13.73 -17.23 22.04
N THR A 135 13.12 -18.32 21.57
CA THR A 135 12.61 -18.47 20.22
C THR A 135 11.21 -19.07 20.24
N TYR A 136 10.42 -18.77 19.21
CA TYR A 136 9.12 -19.38 19.02
C TYR A 136 8.78 -19.53 17.52
N ASN A 137 8.19 -20.68 17.18
CA ASN A 137 7.72 -20.94 15.81
C ASN A 137 6.20 -20.91 15.75
N ILE A 138 5.67 -19.94 15.02
CA ILE A 138 4.23 -19.73 14.80
C ILE A 138 3.85 -20.49 13.53
N THR A 139 2.97 -21.46 13.63
CA THR A 139 2.56 -22.35 12.52
C THR A 139 1.11 -22.15 12.12
N ASP A 140 0.68 -22.89 11.09
CA ASP A 140 -0.69 -22.92 10.59
C ASP A 140 -1.21 -21.56 10.10
N LEU A 141 -0.28 -20.75 9.61
CA LEU A 141 -0.58 -19.45 9.04
C LEU A 141 -1.06 -19.57 7.59
N SER A 142 -1.87 -18.61 7.15
CA SER A 142 -2.09 -18.35 5.73
C SER A 142 -0.98 -17.45 5.18
N PRO A 143 -0.73 -17.45 3.86
CA PRO A 143 0.18 -16.50 3.24
C PRO A 143 -0.20 -15.05 3.58
N ALA A 144 0.80 -14.17 3.70
CA ALA A 144 0.62 -12.76 4.03
C ALA A 144 -0.10 -12.48 5.36
N THR A 145 -0.05 -13.41 6.33
CA THR A 145 -0.60 -13.18 7.67
C THR A 145 0.31 -12.24 8.44
N VAL A 146 -0.20 -11.07 8.82
CA VAL A 146 0.48 -10.11 9.70
C VAL A 146 0.23 -10.51 11.16
N ILE A 147 1.30 -10.51 11.95
CA ILE A 147 1.30 -10.90 13.37
C ILE A 147 1.88 -9.73 14.17
N SER A 148 1.12 -9.24 15.14
CA SER A 148 1.62 -8.35 16.19
C SER A 148 1.86 -9.16 17.45
N TYR A 149 2.91 -8.83 18.22
CA TYR A 149 3.18 -9.54 19.47
C TYR A 149 3.90 -8.69 20.49
N HIS A 150 3.72 -9.08 21.76
CA HIS A 150 4.40 -8.55 22.92
C HIS A 150 5.07 -9.69 23.70
N LEU A 151 6.16 -9.37 24.36
CA LEU A 151 6.93 -10.29 25.20
C LEU A 151 7.04 -9.75 26.63
N SER A 152 6.79 -10.61 27.60
CA SER A 152 7.16 -10.40 29.00
C SER A 152 8.06 -11.55 29.43
N PHE A 153 9.05 -11.32 30.29
CA PHE A 153 9.78 -12.38 30.95
C PHE A 153 9.24 -12.61 32.37
N TYR A 154 9.48 -13.78 32.94
CA TYR A 154 9.09 -14.08 34.33
C TYR A 154 10.20 -14.73 35.13
N LYS A 155 10.08 -14.58 36.45
CA LYS A 155 10.86 -15.28 37.50
C LYS A 155 9.90 -15.79 38.55
N THR A 156 10.30 -16.85 39.26
CA THR A 156 9.53 -17.38 40.39
C THR A 156 10.06 -16.78 41.68
N ILE A 157 9.22 -16.01 42.37
CA ILE A 157 9.54 -15.38 43.68
C ILE A 157 8.58 -15.94 44.70
N LEU A 158 9.12 -16.54 45.75
CA LEU A 158 8.34 -17.18 46.83
C LEU A 158 7.30 -18.19 46.31
N GLY A 159 7.63 -18.91 45.22
CA GLY A 159 6.76 -19.91 44.60
C GLY A 159 5.69 -19.37 43.66
N GLN A 160 5.68 -18.06 43.37
CA GLN A 160 4.76 -17.42 42.44
C GLN A 160 5.52 -16.86 41.25
N LYS A 161 4.95 -17.04 40.02
CA LYS A 161 5.48 -16.38 38.84
C LYS A 161 5.18 -14.89 38.89
N VAL A 162 6.19 -14.07 38.75
CA VAL A 162 6.11 -12.63 38.63
C VAL A 162 6.60 -12.24 37.24
N TYR A 163 5.82 -11.47 36.49
CA TYR A 163 6.12 -11.07 35.13
C TYR A 163 6.64 -9.64 35.07
N SER A 164 7.47 -9.37 34.07
CA SER A 164 7.83 -8.01 33.71
C SER A 164 6.66 -7.28 33.03
N SER A 165 6.77 -5.96 32.85
CA SER A 165 5.91 -5.25 31.93
C SER A 165 6.08 -5.79 30.52
N PRO A 166 5.02 -5.80 29.70
CA PRO A 166 5.12 -6.18 28.28
C PRO A 166 6.11 -5.28 27.53
N SER A 167 6.78 -5.85 26.54
CA SER A 167 7.60 -5.10 25.57
C SER A 167 6.77 -4.09 24.78
N ALA A 168 7.41 -3.21 24.04
CA ALA A 168 6.79 -2.55 22.90
C ALA A 168 6.22 -3.61 21.92
N GLU A 169 5.27 -3.21 21.09
CA GLU A 169 4.72 -4.09 20.05
C GLU A 169 5.77 -4.39 18.98
N PHE A 170 5.98 -5.67 18.72
CA PHE A 170 6.73 -6.16 17.57
C PHE A 170 5.76 -6.62 16.49
N SER A 171 6.21 -6.62 15.25
CA SER A 171 5.41 -7.10 14.11
C SER A 171 6.25 -7.97 13.18
N THR A 172 5.61 -8.99 12.63
CA THR A 172 6.18 -9.87 11.63
C THR A 172 5.07 -10.34 10.68
N SER A 173 5.43 -11.07 9.61
CA SER A 173 4.45 -11.68 8.73
C SER A 173 4.95 -12.98 8.11
N SER A 174 4.02 -13.87 7.78
CA SER A 174 4.32 -15.00 6.89
C SER A 174 4.62 -14.49 5.48
N SER A 175 5.33 -15.30 4.71
CA SER A 175 5.69 -14.98 3.33
C SER A 175 4.46 -14.91 2.43
N VAL A 176 4.56 -14.13 1.37
CA VAL A 176 3.57 -14.08 0.29
C VAL A 176 3.83 -15.18 -0.73
N THR A 177 2.79 -15.63 -1.42
CA THR A 177 2.92 -16.57 -2.55
C THR A 177 3.13 -15.82 -3.85
N LYS A 178 3.51 -16.55 -4.91
CA LYS A 178 3.48 -16.07 -6.29
C LYS A 178 2.06 -15.60 -6.64
N VAL A 179 1.95 -14.45 -7.30
CA VAL A 179 0.67 -13.97 -7.83
C VAL A 179 0.26 -14.82 -9.02
N THR A 180 -0.99 -15.27 -9.03
CA THR A 180 -1.61 -16.05 -10.11
C THR A 180 -2.79 -15.29 -10.74
N GLY A 181 -3.30 -15.79 -11.87
CA GLY A 181 -4.49 -15.22 -12.52
C GLY A 181 -4.27 -13.84 -13.16
N LEU A 182 -3.00 -13.41 -13.39
CA LEU A 182 -2.74 -12.12 -14.05
C LEU A 182 -3.34 -12.12 -15.46
N THR A 183 -4.24 -11.14 -15.71
CA THR A 183 -4.95 -11.01 -16.98
C THR A 183 -5.23 -9.55 -17.32
N LEU A 184 -5.42 -9.29 -18.60
CA LEU A 184 -5.95 -8.02 -19.11
C LEU A 184 -7.49 -8.03 -19.00
N THR A 185 -8.06 -7.04 -18.30
CA THR A 185 -9.50 -6.90 -18.14
C THR A 185 -10.10 -5.80 -19.02
N ASP A 186 -9.32 -4.76 -19.31
CA ASP A 186 -9.77 -3.65 -20.16
C ASP A 186 -8.59 -2.95 -20.81
N ARG A 187 -8.85 -2.28 -21.93
CA ARG A 187 -7.93 -1.36 -22.61
C ARG A 187 -8.69 -0.29 -23.35
N THR A 188 -8.17 0.92 -23.35
CA THR A 188 -8.77 2.07 -24.03
C THR A 188 -7.87 2.61 -25.12
N SER A 189 -8.47 3.12 -26.21
CA SER A 189 -7.74 3.84 -27.23
C SER A 189 -7.30 5.19 -26.68
N PRO A 190 -6.02 5.55 -26.85
CA PRO A 190 -5.53 6.83 -26.38
C PRO A 190 -5.94 7.99 -27.30
N LEU A 191 -6.06 9.17 -26.66
CA LEU A 191 -6.14 10.47 -27.34
C LEU A 191 -4.74 11.10 -27.42
N GLU A 192 -3.72 10.59 -27.83
CA GLU A 192 -2.30 10.88 -27.74
C GLU A 192 -1.59 9.75 -27.00
N ASP A 193 -0.36 9.95 -26.53
CA ASP A 193 0.41 8.92 -25.79
C ASP A 193 -0.15 8.68 -24.36
N ASN A 194 -1.44 8.41 -24.27
CA ASN A 194 -2.13 8.12 -23.00
C ASN A 194 -2.99 6.85 -23.06
N GLY A 195 -2.47 5.83 -23.76
CA GLY A 195 -3.10 4.50 -23.76
C GLY A 195 -3.20 3.94 -22.36
N GLN A 196 -4.30 3.25 -22.08
CA GLN A 196 -4.54 2.63 -20.80
C GLN A 196 -4.82 1.14 -20.95
N VAL A 197 -4.31 0.38 -20.02
CA VAL A 197 -4.67 -1.02 -19.82
C VAL A 197 -5.04 -1.24 -18.36
N THR A 198 -6.07 -2.04 -18.11
CA THR A 198 -6.44 -2.48 -16.78
C THR A 198 -6.06 -3.94 -16.62
N LEU A 199 -5.24 -4.22 -15.64
CA LEU A 199 -4.84 -5.56 -15.27
C LEU A 199 -5.57 -5.99 -13.99
N SER A 200 -5.86 -7.28 -13.89
CA SER A 200 -6.34 -7.90 -12.66
C SER A 200 -5.65 -9.24 -12.43
N TRP A 201 -5.68 -9.72 -11.18
CA TRP A 201 -5.05 -10.96 -10.74
C TRP A 201 -5.81 -11.56 -9.55
N ASP A 202 -5.42 -12.75 -9.13
CA ASP A 202 -6.02 -13.39 -7.96
C ASP A 202 -5.67 -12.63 -6.67
N ALA A 203 -6.67 -12.32 -5.87
CA ALA A 203 -6.49 -11.57 -4.64
C ALA A 203 -5.85 -12.45 -3.55
N MET A 204 -4.93 -11.87 -2.79
CA MET A 204 -4.35 -12.45 -1.59
C MET A 204 -4.65 -11.54 -0.39
N SER A 205 -5.14 -12.10 0.70
CA SER A 205 -5.46 -11.33 1.91
C SER A 205 -4.19 -10.64 2.44
N ASN A 206 -4.32 -9.39 2.90
CA ASN A 206 -3.25 -8.58 3.48
C ASN A 206 -2.02 -8.33 2.57
N ALA A 207 -2.06 -8.73 1.31
CA ALA A 207 -0.99 -8.46 0.37
C ALA A 207 -1.17 -7.08 -0.28
N LEU A 208 -0.03 -6.46 -0.57
CA LEU A 208 0.12 -5.31 -1.45
C LEU A 208 0.81 -5.78 -2.72
N TYR A 209 0.71 -5.01 -3.80
CA TYR A 209 1.20 -5.44 -5.10
C TYR A 209 2.02 -4.35 -5.77
N ASN A 210 3.13 -4.75 -6.36
CA ASN A 210 3.91 -3.97 -7.30
C ASN A 210 3.66 -4.51 -8.71
N VAL A 211 3.25 -3.65 -9.62
CA VAL A 211 3.04 -3.99 -11.03
C VAL A 211 4.18 -3.41 -11.85
N TYR A 212 4.80 -4.24 -12.65
CA TYR A 212 5.94 -3.87 -13.50
C TYR A 212 5.59 -4.05 -14.96
N TYR A 213 6.16 -3.20 -15.80
CA TYR A 213 5.99 -3.26 -17.24
C TYR A 213 7.27 -2.91 -17.97
N LYS A 214 7.34 -3.35 -19.22
CA LYS A 214 8.30 -2.87 -20.22
C LYS A 214 7.69 -2.94 -21.61
N GLN A 215 8.16 -2.12 -22.57
CA GLN A 215 7.94 -2.42 -23.98
C GLN A 215 8.61 -3.76 -24.31
N LYS A 216 8.02 -4.56 -25.17
CA LYS A 216 8.46 -5.93 -25.46
C LYS A 216 9.93 -6.04 -25.84
N ASN A 217 10.48 -5.02 -26.49
CA ASN A 217 11.88 -4.99 -26.96
C ASN A 217 12.84 -4.29 -25.96
N ALA A 218 12.34 -3.77 -24.84
CA ALA A 218 13.18 -3.18 -23.80
C ALA A 218 13.84 -4.25 -22.93
N SER A 219 15.05 -3.95 -22.42
CA SER A 219 15.77 -4.86 -21.52
C SER A 219 15.14 -4.93 -20.14
N ASP A 220 14.75 -3.77 -19.59
CA ASP A 220 14.46 -3.61 -18.18
C ASP A 220 12.98 -3.31 -17.93
N TYR A 221 12.47 -3.87 -16.83
CA TYR A 221 11.14 -3.56 -16.34
C TYR A 221 11.15 -2.27 -15.51
N THR A 222 10.08 -1.51 -15.64
CA THR A 222 9.82 -0.30 -14.85
C THR A 222 8.60 -0.54 -13.96
N LEU A 223 8.61 -0.01 -12.75
CA LEU A 223 7.45 -0.02 -11.87
C LEU A 223 6.33 0.84 -12.49
N ALA A 224 5.21 0.21 -12.84
CA ALA A 224 4.02 0.89 -13.33
C ALA A 224 3.23 1.55 -12.19
N GLY A 225 3.21 0.90 -11.04
CA GLY A 225 2.52 1.39 -9.85
C GLY A 225 2.37 0.32 -8.78
N THR A 226 1.79 0.74 -7.66
CA THR A 226 1.43 -0.14 -6.53
C THR A 226 -0.07 -0.22 -6.39
N ALA A 227 -0.58 -1.36 -5.92
CA ALA A 227 -2.00 -1.57 -5.68
C ALA A 227 -2.24 -2.19 -4.30
N THR A 228 -3.33 -1.77 -3.67
CA THR A 228 -3.87 -2.35 -2.43
C THR A 228 -5.01 -3.34 -2.71
N THR A 229 -5.43 -3.43 -3.96
CA THR A 229 -6.43 -4.36 -4.47
C THR A 229 -5.81 -5.21 -5.58
N ASN A 230 -6.52 -6.19 -6.05
CA ASN A 230 -6.09 -7.10 -7.09
C ASN A 230 -6.28 -6.56 -8.53
N SER A 231 -6.21 -5.26 -8.72
CA SER A 231 -6.32 -4.61 -10.03
C SER A 231 -5.55 -3.29 -10.07
N LEU A 232 -5.04 -2.93 -11.25
CA LEU A 232 -4.38 -1.65 -11.50
C LEU A 232 -4.66 -1.19 -12.93
N VAL A 233 -4.93 0.12 -13.07
CA VAL A 233 -4.96 0.82 -14.35
C VAL A 233 -3.57 1.40 -14.60
N ILE A 234 -2.95 1.01 -15.72
CA ILE A 234 -1.68 1.55 -16.19
C ILE A 234 -1.97 2.50 -17.35
N SER A 235 -1.48 3.71 -17.27
CA SER A 235 -1.69 4.77 -18.27
C SER A 235 -0.36 5.26 -18.87
N GLN A 236 -0.45 6.20 -19.82
CA GLN A 236 0.70 6.77 -20.55
C GLN A 236 1.44 5.74 -21.42
N LEU A 237 0.73 4.74 -21.89
CA LEU A 237 1.25 3.77 -22.82
C LEU A 237 1.07 4.30 -24.27
N LYS A 238 2.02 3.99 -25.13
CA LYS A 238 1.91 4.33 -26.56
C LYS A 238 0.87 3.46 -27.25
N ALA A 239 0.22 3.99 -28.26
CA ALA A 239 -0.74 3.25 -29.07
C ALA A 239 -0.06 2.18 -29.93
N SER A 240 -0.77 1.09 -30.20
CA SER A 240 -0.36 -0.01 -31.10
C SER A 240 0.99 -0.65 -30.73
N GLU A 241 1.40 -0.55 -29.47
CA GLU A 241 2.66 -1.08 -28.97
C GLU A 241 2.45 -2.31 -28.07
N ASN A 242 3.44 -3.21 -28.08
CA ASN A 242 3.45 -4.40 -27.24
C ASN A 242 4.18 -4.13 -25.93
N TYR A 243 3.56 -4.49 -24.83
CA TYR A 243 4.10 -4.42 -23.47
C TYR A 243 4.04 -5.76 -22.79
N ASP A 244 5.08 -6.08 -22.02
CA ASP A 244 5.11 -7.21 -21.10
C ASP A 244 4.89 -6.71 -19.67
N PHE A 245 4.01 -7.41 -18.92
CA PHE A 245 3.65 -7.07 -17.55
C PHE A 245 3.85 -8.27 -16.63
N TYR A 246 4.25 -7.98 -15.39
CA TYR A 246 4.15 -8.92 -14.28
C TYR A 246 3.78 -8.21 -12.98
N VAL A 247 3.31 -8.98 -12.01
CA VAL A 247 2.92 -8.50 -10.68
C VAL A 247 3.69 -9.25 -9.62
N GLN A 248 4.11 -8.55 -8.58
CA GLN A 248 4.74 -9.11 -7.40
C GLN A 248 3.96 -8.71 -6.16
N ALA A 249 3.58 -9.67 -5.33
CA ALA A 249 2.97 -9.40 -4.04
C ALA A 249 4.05 -9.13 -2.98
N TYR A 250 3.73 -8.31 -1.99
CA TYR A 250 4.53 -8.11 -0.79
C TYR A 250 3.62 -7.88 0.43
N CYS A 251 4.15 -8.09 1.63
CA CYS A 251 3.40 -7.92 2.87
C CYS A 251 4.27 -7.25 3.93
N LEU A 252 3.66 -6.35 4.72
CA LEU A 252 4.22 -5.62 5.86
C LEU A 252 5.45 -4.76 5.51
N SER A 253 6.44 -5.35 4.85
CA SER A 253 7.67 -4.70 4.40
C SER A 253 7.91 -4.99 2.92
N PRO A 254 8.45 -4.02 2.15
CA PRO A 254 8.88 -4.26 0.78
C PRO A 254 9.90 -5.40 0.63
N ASP A 255 10.60 -5.76 1.70
CA ASP A 255 11.58 -6.84 1.71
C ASP A 255 10.94 -8.23 1.77
N ASN A 256 9.69 -8.35 2.23
CA ASN A 256 8.91 -9.60 2.17
C ASN A 256 8.13 -9.68 0.86
N VAL A 257 8.86 -9.88 -0.23
CA VAL A 257 8.35 -9.91 -1.61
C VAL A 257 8.26 -11.36 -2.08
N GLY A 258 7.11 -11.70 -2.66
CA GLY A 258 6.89 -13.01 -3.28
C GLY A 258 7.57 -13.14 -4.64
N GLU A 259 7.46 -14.32 -5.23
CA GLU A 259 7.88 -14.55 -6.61
C GLU A 259 7.03 -13.71 -7.58
N ALA A 260 7.65 -13.28 -8.68
CA ALA A 260 6.95 -12.61 -9.77
C ALA A 260 5.88 -13.54 -10.38
N SER A 261 4.73 -12.98 -10.77
CA SER A 261 3.74 -13.70 -11.58
C SER A 261 4.35 -14.16 -12.91
N ASP A 262 3.63 -15.01 -13.63
CA ASP A 262 3.91 -15.21 -15.05
C ASP A 262 3.74 -13.87 -15.79
N VAL A 263 4.54 -13.69 -16.85
CA VAL A 263 4.48 -12.50 -17.69
C VAL A 263 3.32 -12.63 -18.68
N ILE A 264 2.53 -11.58 -18.81
CA ILE A 264 1.57 -11.45 -19.90
C ILE A 264 2.04 -10.39 -20.89
N SER A 265 1.81 -10.64 -22.20
CA SER A 265 2.06 -9.66 -23.25
C SER A 265 0.74 -9.04 -23.70
N VAL A 266 0.66 -7.72 -23.71
CA VAL A 266 -0.52 -6.95 -24.06
C VAL A 266 -0.16 -5.95 -25.16
N THR A 267 -0.98 -5.89 -26.21
CA THR A 267 -0.88 -4.85 -27.24
C THR A 267 -1.92 -3.78 -26.93
N THR A 268 -1.50 -2.52 -26.89
CA THR A 268 -2.39 -1.36 -26.74
C THR A 268 -3.20 -1.12 -28.00
N LEU A 269 -4.36 -0.46 -27.86
CA LEU A 269 -5.20 -0.10 -28.99
C LEU A 269 -4.56 1.04 -29.81
N PRO A 270 -4.92 1.19 -31.09
CA PRO A 270 -4.62 2.38 -31.88
C PRO A 270 -5.20 3.65 -31.25
N TYR A 271 -4.69 4.82 -31.63
CA TYR A 271 -5.31 6.11 -31.28
C TYR A 271 -6.74 6.16 -31.75
N THR A 272 -7.62 6.84 -31.00
CA THR A 272 -8.93 7.25 -31.52
C THR A 272 -8.76 8.17 -32.74
N VAL A 273 -9.71 8.13 -33.63
CA VAL A 273 -9.73 9.05 -34.79
C VAL A 273 -10.03 10.45 -34.30
N TYR A 274 -9.21 11.43 -34.70
CA TYR A 274 -9.33 12.82 -34.33
C TYR A 274 -9.84 13.67 -35.49
N GLY A 275 -10.43 14.84 -35.21
CA GLY A 275 -10.89 15.78 -36.22
C GLY A 275 -12.08 15.26 -37.07
N PHE A 276 -12.77 14.19 -36.59
CA PHE A 276 -13.89 13.63 -37.35
C PHE A 276 -15.03 14.62 -37.41
N SER A 277 -15.41 15.00 -38.66
CA SER A 277 -16.48 15.94 -38.98
C SER A 277 -17.36 15.45 -40.09
N ALA A 278 -18.59 15.91 -40.11
CA ALA A 278 -19.57 15.65 -41.18
C ALA A 278 -20.20 17.00 -41.60
N ASP A 279 -20.02 17.36 -42.86
CA ASP A 279 -20.53 18.58 -43.44
C ASP A 279 -21.54 18.27 -44.56
N SER A 280 -22.71 18.89 -44.51
CA SER A 280 -23.76 18.70 -45.53
C SER A 280 -23.52 19.64 -46.71
N GLU A 281 -23.00 19.10 -47.81
CA GLU A 281 -22.74 19.87 -49.05
C GLU A 281 -24.00 20.09 -49.86
N THR A 282 -24.92 19.11 -49.90
CA THR A 282 -26.18 19.20 -50.60
C THR A 282 -27.29 18.42 -49.87
N GLU A 283 -28.52 18.49 -50.35
CA GLU A 283 -29.64 17.72 -49.79
C GLU A 283 -29.47 16.18 -49.92
N THR A 284 -28.50 15.72 -50.70
CA THR A 284 -28.27 14.30 -51.04
C THR A 284 -26.83 13.82 -50.79
N GLN A 285 -25.97 14.70 -50.23
CA GLN A 285 -24.55 14.38 -49.98
C GLN A 285 -24.08 14.95 -48.63
N ILE A 286 -23.35 14.13 -47.89
CA ILE A 286 -22.63 14.51 -46.67
C ILE A 286 -21.17 14.16 -46.88
N ASP A 287 -20.29 15.14 -46.69
CA ASP A 287 -18.84 14.93 -46.73
C ASP A 287 -18.27 14.72 -45.36
N LEU A 288 -17.53 13.64 -45.19
CA LEU A 288 -16.82 13.26 -43.98
C LEU A 288 -15.35 13.56 -44.14
N SER A 289 -14.73 14.09 -43.10
CA SER A 289 -13.28 14.28 -43.03
C SER A 289 -12.75 14.02 -41.65
N TRP A 290 -11.48 13.65 -41.55
CA TRP A 290 -10.78 13.37 -40.27
C TRP A 290 -9.28 13.54 -40.43
N ASP A 291 -8.58 13.65 -39.28
CA ASP A 291 -7.14 13.74 -39.29
C ASP A 291 -6.48 12.39 -39.53
N GLU A 292 -5.28 12.40 -40.11
CA GLU A 292 -4.48 11.20 -40.31
C GLU A 292 -4.12 10.53 -39.00
N ASN A 293 -4.32 9.21 -38.89
CA ASN A 293 -4.02 8.41 -37.70
C ASN A 293 -2.77 7.56 -37.96
N THR A 294 -1.67 7.92 -37.30
CA THR A 294 -0.36 7.28 -37.49
C THR A 294 -0.23 5.91 -36.80
N SER A 295 -1.19 5.51 -35.98
CA SER A 295 -1.17 4.23 -35.26
C SER A 295 -1.96 3.11 -35.93
N GLY A 296 -2.67 3.41 -37.00
CA GLY A 296 -3.49 2.48 -37.81
C GLY A 296 -3.16 2.54 -39.28
N ASN A 297 -3.83 1.69 -40.05
CA ASN A 297 -3.57 1.52 -41.48
C ASN A 297 -4.80 1.87 -42.35
N TYR A 298 -5.99 1.61 -41.85
CA TYR A 298 -7.22 1.94 -42.52
C TYR A 298 -8.34 2.26 -41.54
N TYR A 299 -9.37 2.95 -42.04
CA TYR A 299 -10.53 3.36 -41.26
C TYR A 299 -11.74 2.49 -41.64
N LYS A 300 -12.59 2.24 -40.64
CA LYS A 300 -13.94 1.70 -40.80
C LYS A 300 -14.95 2.78 -40.47
N ILE A 301 -15.91 3.00 -41.36
CA ILE A 301 -16.96 3.98 -41.18
C ILE A 301 -18.29 3.25 -41.07
N TYR A 302 -19.08 3.69 -40.11
CA TYR A 302 -20.43 3.21 -39.85
C TYR A 302 -21.40 4.39 -39.97
N ARG A 303 -22.60 4.14 -40.48
CA ARG A 303 -23.67 5.12 -40.66
C ARG A 303 -24.94 4.66 -39.96
N SER A 304 -25.58 5.56 -39.21
CA SER A 304 -26.96 5.42 -38.74
C SER A 304 -27.83 6.38 -39.51
N VAL A 305 -29.01 5.94 -39.90
CA VAL A 305 -30.00 6.71 -40.69
C VAL A 305 -31.27 6.86 -39.85
N ASN A 306 -31.72 8.12 -39.62
CA ASN A 306 -32.97 8.44 -38.93
C ASN A 306 -33.04 7.74 -37.53
N ASP A 307 -31.97 7.85 -36.74
CA ASP A 307 -31.83 7.23 -35.42
C ASP A 307 -31.90 5.67 -35.43
N GLY A 308 -31.74 5.05 -36.56
CA GLY A 308 -31.61 3.61 -36.73
C GLY A 308 -30.28 3.08 -36.18
N PRO A 309 -30.05 1.77 -36.19
CA PRO A 309 -28.78 1.20 -35.78
C PRO A 309 -27.64 1.66 -36.70
N ALA A 310 -26.43 1.82 -36.15
CA ALA A 310 -25.24 2.08 -36.94
C ALA A 310 -24.84 0.82 -37.67
N GLU A 311 -24.74 0.92 -39.04
CA GLU A 311 -24.37 -0.17 -39.93
C GLU A 311 -23.02 0.14 -40.58
N PHE A 312 -22.23 -0.91 -40.83
CA PHE A 312 -20.95 -0.77 -41.54
C PHE A 312 -21.20 -0.18 -42.92
N LEU A 313 -20.57 0.95 -43.27
CA LEU A 313 -20.68 1.63 -44.53
C LEU A 313 -19.55 1.23 -45.49
N LEU A 314 -18.30 1.46 -45.06
CA LEU A 314 -17.13 1.11 -45.86
C LEU A 314 -15.85 1.07 -45.00
N GLN A 315 -14.76 0.60 -45.63
CA GLN A 315 -13.40 0.81 -45.15
C GLN A 315 -12.58 1.60 -46.18
N THR A 316 -11.66 2.43 -45.70
CA THR A 316 -10.80 3.29 -46.52
C THR A 316 -9.47 3.59 -45.87
N GLU A 317 -8.43 3.83 -46.66
CA GLU A 317 -7.14 4.36 -46.22
C GLU A 317 -7.07 5.90 -46.37
N GLN A 318 -8.10 6.51 -46.99
CA GLN A 318 -8.20 7.96 -47.17
C GLN A 318 -8.64 8.63 -45.85
N THR A 319 -8.44 9.93 -45.75
CA THR A 319 -8.87 10.76 -44.62
C THR A 319 -10.16 11.55 -44.90
N SER A 320 -10.89 11.18 -45.95
CA SER A 320 -12.18 11.76 -46.28
C SER A 320 -13.04 10.76 -47.04
N TYR A 321 -14.35 10.99 -47.02
CA TYR A 321 -15.33 10.21 -47.78
C TYR A 321 -16.58 11.05 -48.06
N SER A 322 -17.12 10.98 -49.29
CA SER A 322 -18.39 11.61 -49.64
C SER A 322 -19.50 10.56 -49.68
N ASP A 323 -20.41 10.65 -48.71
CA ASP A 323 -21.62 9.83 -48.70
C ASP A 323 -22.69 10.46 -49.54
N THR A 324 -22.98 9.85 -50.69
CA THR A 324 -23.85 10.38 -51.76
C THR A 324 -25.11 9.54 -51.94
N ASN A 325 -26.06 10.08 -52.71
CA ASN A 325 -27.35 9.43 -52.99
C ASN A 325 -28.21 9.24 -51.72
N LEU A 326 -28.11 10.17 -50.80
CA LEU A 326 -29.01 10.23 -49.64
C LEU A 326 -30.38 10.77 -50.08
N GLU A 327 -31.44 10.31 -49.42
CA GLU A 327 -32.76 10.90 -49.61
C GLU A 327 -32.82 12.27 -48.97
N PRO A 328 -33.38 13.30 -49.62
CA PRO A 328 -33.55 14.63 -49.04
C PRO A 328 -34.26 14.58 -47.68
N GLY A 329 -33.72 15.29 -46.69
CA GLY A 329 -34.26 15.31 -45.32
C GLY A 329 -33.90 14.12 -44.45
N THR A 330 -33.01 13.22 -44.91
CA THR A 330 -32.46 12.14 -44.10
C THR A 330 -31.49 12.70 -43.04
N VAL A 331 -31.68 12.27 -41.82
CA VAL A 331 -30.71 12.56 -40.71
C VAL A 331 -29.74 11.40 -40.62
N CYS A 332 -28.46 11.66 -40.77
CA CYS A 332 -27.40 10.67 -40.66
C CYS A 332 -26.49 11.00 -39.47
N SER A 333 -26.07 9.99 -38.74
CA SER A 333 -24.94 10.06 -37.80
C SER A 333 -23.87 9.05 -38.21
N TYR A 334 -22.62 9.40 -37.98
CA TYR A 334 -21.51 8.58 -38.41
C TYR A 334 -20.61 8.22 -37.24
N GLN A 335 -20.01 7.04 -37.32
CA GLN A 335 -18.98 6.56 -36.40
C GLN A 335 -17.78 6.09 -37.20
N ILE A 336 -16.59 6.33 -36.69
CA ILE A 336 -15.34 5.95 -37.32
C ILE A 336 -14.40 5.30 -36.33
N SER A 337 -13.69 4.27 -36.75
CA SER A 337 -12.56 3.67 -36.06
C SER A 337 -11.37 3.53 -36.98
N VAL A 338 -10.19 3.32 -36.44
CA VAL A 338 -8.97 2.96 -37.18
C VAL A 338 -8.53 1.55 -36.80
N VAL A 339 -8.05 0.79 -37.79
CA VAL A 339 -7.52 -0.57 -37.60
C VAL A 339 -6.03 -0.59 -37.90
N ASN A 340 -5.26 -1.20 -37.02
CA ASN A 340 -3.86 -1.52 -37.24
C ASN A 340 -3.74 -2.96 -37.77
N THR A 341 -3.33 -3.14 -39.01
CA THR A 341 -3.25 -4.46 -39.66
C THR A 341 -2.16 -5.37 -39.06
N THR A 342 -1.10 -4.80 -38.47
CA THR A 342 -0.01 -5.57 -37.86
C THR A 342 -0.46 -6.21 -36.57
N THR A 343 -1.25 -5.51 -35.76
CA THR A 343 -1.76 -5.99 -34.45
C THR A 343 -3.13 -6.63 -34.57
N GLY A 344 -3.88 -6.35 -35.63
CA GLY A 344 -5.27 -6.75 -35.82
C GLY A 344 -6.26 -6.00 -34.92
N LEU A 345 -5.81 -4.95 -34.22
CA LEU A 345 -6.61 -4.21 -33.25
C LEU A 345 -7.26 -2.99 -33.85
N GLU A 346 -8.43 -2.68 -33.35
CA GLU A 346 -9.28 -1.56 -33.75
C GLU A 346 -9.45 -0.58 -32.62
N SER A 347 -9.39 0.72 -32.90
CA SER A 347 -9.64 1.78 -31.92
C SER A 347 -11.10 1.79 -31.45
N THR A 348 -11.36 2.51 -30.36
CA THR A 348 -12.71 2.91 -30.00
C THR A 348 -13.31 3.80 -31.08
N LEU A 349 -14.65 3.74 -31.23
CA LEU A 349 -15.40 4.55 -32.19
C LEU A 349 -15.42 6.02 -31.77
N THR A 350 -15.22 6.91 -32.74
CA THR A 350 -15.49 8.35 -32.63
C THR A 350 -16.77 8.64 -33.44
N SER A 351 -17.66 9.47 -32.90
CA SER A 351 -18.98 9.78 -33.51
C SER A 351 -19.07 11.24 -33.92
N VAL A 352 -19.85 11.53 -34.97
CA VAL A 352 -20.25 12.83 -35.44
C VAL A 352 -21.71 12.80 -35.94
#